data_498c3c954750aec4be6bda6a6fa18615
#
_entry.id   498c3c954750aec4be6bda6a6fa18615
#
_cell.length_a   1.000
_cell.length_b   1.000
_cell.length_c   1.000
_cell.angle_alpha   90.00
_cell.angle_beta   90.00
_cell.angle_gamma   90.00
#
_symmetry.space_group_name_H-M   'P 1'
#
loop_
_entity.id
_entity.type
_entity.pdbx_description
1 polymer ?
#
loop_
_entity_poly.entity_id
_entity_poly.type
_entity_poly.pdbx_seq_one_letter_code
_entity_poly.pdbx_strand_id
1 'polypeptide(L)'
;MNIKVISYFAIITFSFVLFFLIQGYGSLKKFSFQDDYSAFLASDKPHDLQIDFKYLNASELMLSGKRFFYDEKFKLAIKSFNFLIDKHPDLIDSSVHSFLAESYYELQGKFSSDVTNHIEKALYLNPSDTRALSLQGLNYFQQNNFEEALKSWSIALENSTNNKEKESLIIAMNLALKKLKN
;
A
#
# COMPACT_ATOMS: atom_id res chain seq x y z
N MET A 1 28.72 2.73 43.40
CA MET A 1 27.74 3.16 42.36
C MET A 1 26.59 2.16 42.40
N ASN A 2 25.37 2.63 42.60
CA ASN A 2 24.22 1.84 43.05
C ASN A 2 23.74 0.94 41.87
N ILE A 3 23.62 -0.39 42.06
CA ILE A 3 23.23 -1.39 41.06
C ILE A 3 21.93 -0.98 40.33
N LYS A 4 21.01 -0.31 41.00
CA LYS A 4 19.78 0.25 40.42
C LYS A 4 20.04 1.30 39.35
N VAL A 5 21.06 2.14 39.49
CA VAL A 5 21.41 3.21 38.54
C VAL A 5 22.00 2.59 37.24
N ILE A 6 22.80 1.51 37.40
CA ILE A 6 23.36 0.77 36.24
C ILE A 6 22.27 0.08 35.45
N SER A 7 21.25 -0.46 36.14
CA SER A 7 20.11 -1.10 35.49
C SER A 7 19.25 -0.12 34.67
N TYR A 8 19.00 1.09 35.19
CA TYR A 8 18.28 2.14 34.46
C TYR A 8 19.06 2.67 33.24
N PHE A 9 20.38 2.83 33.38
CA PHE A 9 21.22 3.22 32.24
C PHE A 9 21.24 2.15 31.15
N ALA A 10 21.29 0.86 31.51
CA ALA A 10 21.26 -0.25 30.55
C ALA A 10 19.91 -0.34 29.81
N ILE A 11 18.79 -0.06 30.50
CA ILE A 11 17.45 -0.07 29.88
C ILE A 11 17.30 1.12 28.91
N ILE A 12 17.78 2.30 29.28
CA ILE A 12 17.72 3.50 28.42
C ILE A 12 18.60 3.33 27.18
N THR A 13 19.83 2.81 27.32
CA THR A 13 20.72 2.56 26.18
C THR A 13 20.18 1.46 25.27
N PHE A 14 19.59 0.40 25.83
CA PHE A 14 18.96 -0.68 25.05
C PHE A 14 17.73 -0.17 24.29
N SER A 15 16.90 0.67 24.91
CA SER A 15 15.74 1.30 24.26
C SER A 15 16.18 2.25 23.13
N PHE A 16 17.28 2.99 23.31
CA PHE A 16 17.83 3.87 22.28
C PHE A 16 18.41 3.05 21.09
N VAL A 17 19.13 1.96 21.38
CA VAL A 17 19.64 1.05 20.35
C VAL A 17 18.51 0.38 19.60
N LEU A 18 17.43 -0.05 20.30
CA LEU A 18 16.25 -0.64 19.67
C LEU A 18 15.52 0.38 18.78
N PHE A 19 15.41 1.65 19.24
CA PHE A 19 14.82 2.72 18.44
C PHE A 19 15.63 3.02 17.19
N PHE A 20 16.96 3.06 17.26
CA PHE A 20 17.83 3.21 16.09
C PHE A 20 17.82 1.98 15.16
N LEU A 21 17.71 0.76 15.70
CA LEU A 21 17.54 -0.44 14.91
C LEU A 21 16.20 -0.45 14.17
N ILE A 22 15.11 -0.01 14.81
CA ILE A 22 13.80 0.08 14.18
C ILE A 22 13.79 1.17 13.09
N GLN A 23 14.42 2.33 13.35
CA GLN A 23 14.62 3.36 12.32
C GLN A 23 15.57 2.90 11.20
N GLY A 24 16.65 2.19 11.56
CA GLY A 24 17.58 1.59 10.61
C GLY A 24 16.92 0.49 9.75
N TYR A 25 16.05 -0.33 10.33
CA TYR A 25 15.28 -1.34 9.58
C TYR A 25 14.25 -0.71 8.63
N GLY A 26 13.64 0.40 9.01
CA GLY A 26 12.80 1.20 8.11
C GLY A 26 13.60 1.78 6.94
N SER A 27 14.84 2.17 7.19
CA SER A 27 15.78 2.64 6.16
C SER A 27 16.34 1.51 5.27
N LEU A 28 16.58 0.32 5.84
CA LEU A 28 17.06 -0.85 5.09
C LEU A 28 16.00 -1.46 4.17
N LYS A 29 14.71 -1.39 4.54
CA LYS A 29 13.63 -1.74 3.59
C LYS A 29 13.51 -0.75 2.43
N LYS A 30 13.89 0.51 2.62
CA LYS A 30 14.05 1.47 1.52
C LYS A 30 15.23 1.11 0.60
N PHE A 31 16.25 0.45 1.09
CA PHE A 31 17.50 0.20 0.36
C PHE A 31 17.43 -0.95 -0.64
N SER A 32 16.62 -1.98 -0.43
CA SER A 32 16.54 -3.13 -1.33
C SER A 32 15.72 -2.90 -2.62
N PHE A 33 14.98 -1.78 -2.69
CA PHE A 33 14.25 -1.35 -3.90
C PHE A 33 14.92 -0.18 -4.61
N GLN A 34 16.07 0.26 -4.10
CA GLN A 34 16.66 1.58 -4.41
C GLN A 34 17.79 1.52 -5.45
N ASP A 35 18.34 0.33 -5.74
CA ASP A 35 19.62 0.27 -6.46
C ASP A 35 19.54 0.59 -7.96
N ASP A 36 18.38 0.44 -8.62
CA ASP A 36 18.25 0.81 -10.05
C ASP A 36 17.61 2.17 -10.29
N TYR A 37 16.92 2.72 -9.27
CA TYR A 37 16.18 3.99 -9.41
C TYR A 37 16.83 5.15 -8.68
N SER A 38 17.79 4.88 -7.80
CA SER A 38 18.48 5.91 -7.02
C SER A 38 19.33 6.86 -7.89
N ALA A 39 19.84 6.37 -9.01
CA ALA A 39 20.55 7.20 -9.96
C ALA A 39 19.64 8.23 -10.68
N PHE A 40 18.38 7.86 -10.95
CA PHE A 40 17.40 8.76 -11.59
C PHE A 40 16.81 9.77 -10.59
N LEU A 41 16.77 9.41 -9.29
CA LEU A 41 16.17 10.24 -8.25
C LEU A 41 17.19 10.86 -7.28
N ALA A 42 18.47 10.55 -7.43
CA ALA A 42 19.57 11.12 -6.65
C ALA A 42 20.01 12.51 -7.14
N SER A 43 19.27 13.14 -8.05
CA SER A 43 19.43 14.57 -8.29
C SER A 43 18.79 15.31 -7.12
N ASP A 44 19.61 15.55 -6.13
CA ASP A 44 19.40 16.27 -4.89
C ASP A 44 18.89 17.69 -5.17
N LYS A 45 17.56 17.87 -5.24
CA LYS A 45 16.91 19.17 -5.03
C LYS A 45 15.45 18.93 -4.59
N PRO A 46 15.03 19.56 -3.46
CA PRO A 46 13.63 19.60 -3.04
C PRO A 46 12.89 20.69 -3.85
N HIS A 47 12.89 20.56 -5.16
CA HIS A 47 12.01 21.33 -6.02
C HIS A 47 10.96 20.37 -6.58
N ASP A 48 9.72 20.84 -6.66
CA ASP A 48 8.63 20.21 -7.39
C ASP A 48 9.18 19.45 -8.60
N LEU A 49 9.40 18.16 -8.44
CA LEU A 49 9.86 17.31 -9.52
C LEU A 49 8.72 17.33 -10.54
N GLN A 50 8.82 18.22 -11.52
CA GLN A 50 8.03 18.13 -12.75
C GLN A 50 8.51 16.87 -13.49
N ILE A 51 8.08 15.71 -12.98
CA ILE A 51 8.29 14.45 -13.69
C ILE A 51 7.44 14.55 -14.94
N ASP A 52 8.09 14.66 -16.08
CA ASP A 52 7.38 14.57 -17.35
C ASP A 52 7.13 13.09 -17.66
N PHE A 53 6.00 12.59 -17.17
CA PHE A 53 5.54 11.21 -17.40
C PHE A 53 5.51 10.84 -18.89
N LYS A 54 5.53 11.82 -19.78
CA LYS A 54 5.50 11.64 -21.22
C LYS A 54 6.72 10.86 -21.75
N TYR A 55 7.86 10.99 -21.09
CA TYR A 55 9.11 10.37 -21.52
C TYR A 55 9.41 9.04 -20.82
N LEU A 56 8.59 8.63 -19.84
CA LEU A 56 8.77 7.37 -19.13
C LEU A 56 8.23 6.19 -19.94
N ASN A 57 8.95 5.08 -19.92
CA ASN A 57 8.49 3.80 -20.45
C ASN A 57 7.53 3.09 -19.45
N ALA A 58 6.95 1.94 -19.86
CA ALA A 58 5.97 1.23 -19.05
C ALA A 58 6.51 0.80 -17.68
N SER A 59 7.73 0.28 -17.61
CA SER A 59 8.36 -0.14 -16.35
C SER A 59 8.61 1.04 -15.42
N GLU A 60 9.07 2.16 -15.96
CA GLU A 60 9.31 3.39 -15.20
C GLU A 60 8.01 4.00 -14.69
N LEU A 61 6.93 3.99 -15.50
CA LEU A 61 5.61 4.45 -15.07
C LEU A 61 5.05 3.56 -13.94
N MET A 62 5.15 2.23 -14.08
CA MET A 62 4.73 1.29 -13.04
C MET A 62 5.50 1.52 -11.74
N LEU A 63 6.82 1.63 -11.82
CA LEU A 63 7.68 1.81 -10.65
C LEU A 63 7.46 3.17 -9.98
N SER A 64 7.32 4.23 -10.77
CA SER A 64 7.01 5.58 -10.29
C SER A 64 5.66 5.61 -9.58
N GLY A 65 4.63 4.99 -10.17
CA GLY A 65 3.30 4.89 -9.57
C GLY A 65 3.34 4.19 -8.21
N LYS A 66 3.98 3.02 -8.13
CA LYS A 66 4.15 2.29 -6.86
C LYS A 66 4.93 3.11 -5.83
N ARG A 67 6.01 3.78 -6.23
CA ARG A 67 6.79 4.61 -5.33
C ARG A 67 5.98 5.78 -4.79
N PHE A 68 5.29 6.52 -5.67
CA PHE A 68 4.44 7.62 -5.23
C PHE A 68 3.34 7.17 -4.28
N PHE A 69 2.79 5.97 -4.51
CA PHE A 69 1.81 5.37 -3.62
C PHE A 69 2.42 5.14 -2.22
N TYR A 70 3.58 4.50 -2.12
CA TYR A 70 4.23 4.23 -0.83
C TYR A 70 4.80 5.50 -0.15
N ASP A 71 5.05 6.55 -0.92
CA ASP A 71 5.40 7.88 -0.40
C ASP A 71 4.15 8.74 -0.06
N GLU A 72 2.95 8.15 -0.11
CA GLU A 72 1.64 8.79 0.16
C GLU A 72 1.33 9.97 -0.78
N LYS A 73 2.01 10.03 -1.93
CA LYS A 73 1.81 11.02 -2.98
C LYS A 73 0.73 10.55 -3.97
N PHE A 74 -0.47 10.29 -3.47
CA PHE A 74 -1.53 9.60 -4.23
C PHE A 74 -1.90 10.28 -5.54
N LYS A 75 -1.90 11.62 -5.62
CA LYS A 75 -2.13 12.35 -6.89
C LYS A 75 -1.09 12.00 -7.96
N LEU A 76 0.17 11.88 -7.59
CA LEU A 76 1.24 11.51 -8.52
C LEU A 76 1.18 10.02 -8.88
N ALA A 77 0.83 9.16 -7.93
CA ALA A 77 0.59 7.75 -8.20
C ALA A 77 -0.52 7.55 -9.23
N ILE A 78 -1.68 8.20 -9.04
CA ILE A 78 -2.80 8.20 -9.99
C ILE A 78 -2.35 8.68 -11.36
N LYS A 79 -1.61 9.79 -11.42
CA LYS A 79 -1.11 10.34 -12.69
C LYS A 79 -0.20 9.34 -13.40
N SER A 80 0.74 8.71 -12.69
CA SER A 80 1.67 7.73 -13.26
C SER A 80 0.94 6.51 -13.83
N PHE A 81 0.02 5.92 -13.05
CA PHE A 81 -0.74 4.76 -13.49
C PHE A 81 -1.71 5.07 -14.65
N ASN A 82 -2.32 6.26 -14.67
CA ASN A 82 -3.15 6.67 -15.80
C ASN A 82 -2.29 6.85 -17.09
N PHE A 83 -1.11 7.44 -17.00
CA PHE A 83 -0.18 7.48 -18.12
C PHE A 83 0.22 6.08 -18.61
N LEU A 84 0.41 5.14 -17.69
CA LEU A 84 0.70 3.75 -18.04
C LEU A 84 -0.47 3.11 -18.80
N ILE A 85 -1.71 3.30 -18.33
CA ILE A 85 -2.92 2.78 -19.02
C ILE A 85 -3.06 3.39 -20.41
N ASP A 86 -2.89 4.70 -20.53
CA ASP A 86 -3.08 5.41 -21.79
C ASP A 86 -2.04 5.04 -22.84
N LYS A 87 -0.79 4.83 -22.42
CA LYS A 87 0.32 4.58 -23.36
C LYS A 87 0.59 3.10 -23.62
N HIS A 88 0.31 2.25 -22.68
CA HIS A 88 0.67 0.83 -22.70
C HIS A 88 -0.49 -0.06 -22.23
N PRO A 89 -1.67 0.03 -22.89
CA PRO A 89 -2.87 -0.70 -22.45
C PRO A 89 -2.67 -2.23 -22.43
N ASP A 90 -1.80 -2.75 -23.30
CA ASP A 90 -1.51 -4.19 -23.39
C ASP A 90 -0.63 -4.72 -22.24
N LEU A 91 -0.07 -3.83 -21.41
CA LEU A 91 0.81 -4.18 -20.30
C LEU A 91 0.14 -3.98 -18.93
N ILE A 92 -1.17 -3.79 -18.91
CA ILE A 92 -1.92 -3.53 -17.69
C ILE A 92 -2.32 -4.84 -17.02
N ASP A 93 -1.82 -5.05 -15.82
CA ASP A 93 -2.24 -6.13 -14.93
C ASP A 93 -3.21 -5.63 -13.83
N SER A 94 -3.71 -6.55 -13.00
CA SER A 94 -4.61 -6.24 -11.91
C SER A 94 -4.00 -5.24 -10.91
N SER A 95 -2.68 -5.30 -10.72
CA SER A 95 -2.00 -4.46 -9.72
C SER A 95 -2.08 -2.98 -10.06
N VAL A 96 -2.08 -2.60 -11.34
CA VAL A 96 -2.27 -1.19 -11.75
C VAL A 96 -3.61 -0.67 -11.27
N HIS A 97 -4.67 -1.45 -11.49
CA HIS A 97 -6.01 -1.06 -11.09
C HIS A 97 -6.20 -1.11 -9.57
N SER A 98 -5.63 -2.10 -8.88
CA SER A 98 -5.73 -2.15 -7.42
C SER A 98 -4.96 -1.01 -6.73
N PHE A 99 -3.80 -0.61 -7.25
CA PHE A 99 -3.11 0.60 -6.78
C PHE A 99 -3.88 1.88 -7.07
N LEU A 100 -4.53 2.00 -8.24
CA LEU A 100 -5.39 3.14 -8.55
C LEU A 100 -6.58 3.21 -7.61
N ALA A 101 -7.28 2.10 -7.39
CA ALA A 101 -8.40 2.04 -6.47
C ALA A 101 -8.01 2.53 -5.07
N GLU A 102 -6.91 2.02 -4.52
CA GLU A 102 -6.42 2.43 -3.21
C GLU A 102 -5.96 3.90 -3.20
N SER A 103 -5.24 4.35 -4.25
CA SER A 103 -4.83 5.75 -4.36
C SER A 103 -6.01 6.73 -4.40
N TYR A 104 -7.08 6.39 -5.12
CA TYR A 104 -8.31 7.19 -5.14
C TYR A 104 -9.02 7.15 -3.79
N TYR A 105 -9.09 5.99 -3.13
CA TYR A 105 -9.69 5.86 -1.80
C TYR A 105 -8.93 6.70 -0.76
N GLU A 106 -7.62 6.60 -0.72
CA GLU A 106 -6.77 7.38 0.21
C GLU A 106 -6.88 8.89 -0.04
N LEU A 107 -7.01 9.31 -1.31
CA LEU A 107 -7.14 10.72 -1.65
C LEU A 107 -8.53 11.29 -1.32
N GLN A 108 -9.59 10.49 -1.45
CA GLN A 108 -10.98 10.96 -1.35
C GLN A 108 -11.63 10.59 -0.01
N GLY A 109 -11.09 9.61 0.72
CA GLY A 109 -11.63 9.11 1.97
C GLY A 109 -13.00 8.38 1.84
N LYS A 110 -13.38 7.97 0.64
CA LYS A 110 -14.67 7.32 0.35
C LYS A 110 -14.61 6.41 -0.87
N PHE A 111 -15.54 5.47 -0.97
CA PHE A 111 -15.75 4.65 -2.15
C PHE A 111 -16.55 5.43 -3.21
N SER A 112 -15.83 6.14 -4.07
CA SER A 112 -16.39 6.80 -5.26
C SER A 112 -16.49 5.80 -6.43
N SER A 113 -17.13 6.25 -7.53
CA SER A 113 -17.16 5.47 -8.78
C SER A 113 -15.77 5.13 -9.31
N ASP A 114 -14.78 6.02 -9.13
CA ASP A 114 -13.41 5.74 -9.55
C ASP A 114 -12.83 4.55 -8.77
N VAL A 115 -13.02 4.55 -7.44
CA VAL A 115 -12.55 3.47 -6.57
C VAL A 115 -13.20 2.14 -6.95
N THR A 116 -14.55 2.12 -7.04
CA THR A 116 -15.28 0.87 -7.32
C THR A 116 -14.99 0.33 -8.71
N ASN A 117 -14.94 1.18 -9.73
CA ASN A 117 -14.59 0.79 -11.09
C ASN A 117 -13.18 0.16 -11.17
N HIS A 118 -12.22 0.71 -10.44
CA HIS A 118 -10.87 0.15 -10.43
C HIS A 118 -10.78 -1.14 -9.63
N ILE A 119 -11.54 -1.30 -8.54
CA ILE A 119 -11.67 -2.59 -7.83
C ILE A 119 -12.21 -3.66 -8.79
N GLU A 120 -13.30 -3.37 -9.49
CA GLU A 120 -13.93 -4.29 -10.44
C GLU A 120 -12.97 -4.70 -11.57
N LYS A 121 -12.25 -3.74 -12.16
CA LYS A 121 -11.25 -4.04 -13.20
C LYS A 121 -10.09 -4.89 -12.66
N ALA A 122 -9.61 -4.62 -11.46
CA ALA A 122 -8.56 -5.43 -10.84
C ALA A 122 -9.02 -6.87 -10.63
N LEU A 123 -10.22 -7.07 -10.08
CA LEU A 123 -10.78 -8.40 -9.84
C LEU A 123 -11.20 -9.13 -11.13
N TYR A 124 -11.55 -8.40 -12.18
CA TYR A 124 -11.78 -8.98 -13.50
C TYR A 124 -10.47 -9.55 -14.09
N LEU A 125 -9.35 -8.83 -13.95
CA LEU A 125 -8.04 -9.27 -14.43
C LEU A 125 -7.43 -10.37 -13.54
N ASN A 126 -7.61 -10.27 -12.24
CA ASN A 126 -7.16 -11.26 -11.26
C ASN A 126 -8.15 -11.35 -10.08
N PRO A 127 -9.01 -12.37 -10.06
CA PRO A 127 -9.99 -12.58 -8.99
C PRO A 127 -9.36 -12.80 -7.60
N SER A 128 -8.05 -13.07 -7.53
CA SER A 128 -7.29 -13.26 -6.30
C SER A 128 -6.41 -12.06 -5.93
N ASP A 129 -6.62 -10.89 -6.56
CA ASP A 129 -5.88 -9.68 -6.21
C ASP A 129 -6.20 -9.25 -4.77
N THR A 130 -5.24 -9.46 -3.86
CA THR A 130 -5.44 -9.28 -2.41
C THR A 130 -5.76 -7.84 -2.04
N ARG A 131 -5.16 -6.88 -2.72
CA ARG A 131 -5.40 -5.45 -2.51
C ARG A 131 -6.82 -5.06 -2.92
N ALA A 132 -7.26 -5.48 -4.09
CA ALA A 132 -8.61 -5.22 -4.57
C ALA A 132 -9.67 -5.90 -3.70
N LEU A 133 -9.44 -7.16 -3.29
CA LEU A 133 -10.31 -7.89 -2.36
C LEU A 133 -10.39 -7.24 -0.99
N SER A 134 -9.27 -6.72 -0.47
CA SER A 134 -9.23 -5.99 0.80
C SER A 134 -10.07 -4.72 0.76
N LEU A 135 -9.95 -3.94 -0.33
CA LEU A 135 -10.78 -2.75 -0.56
C LEU A 135 -12.25 -3.09 -0.78
N GLN A 136 -12.54 -4.13 -1.54
CA GLN A 136 -13.92 -4.61 -1.75
C GLN A 136 -14.58 -4.99 -0.42
N GLY A 137 -13.86 -5.75 0.42
CA GLY A 137 -14.34 -6.10 1.75
C GLY A 137 -14.59 -4.88 2.63
N LEU A 138 -13.70 -3.87 2.58
CA LEU A 138 -13.89 -2.60 3.29
C LEU A 138 -15.11 -1.84 2.79
N ASN A 139 -15.37 -1.83 1.48
CA ASN A 139 -16.56 -1.21 0.89
C ASN A 139 -17.84 -1.89 1.40
N TYR A 140 -17.89 -3.22 1.37
CA TYR A 140 -19.03 -3.97 1.91
C TYR A 140 -19.22 -3.73 3.42
N PHE A 141 -18.15 -3.69 4.19
CA PHE A 141 -18.19 -3.41 5.61
C PHE A 141 -18.80 -2.03 5.92
N GLN A 142 -18.41 -0.98 5.15
CA GLN A 142 -18.97 0.36 5.30
C GLN A 142 -20.47 0.42 4.93
N GLN A 143 -20.92 -0.47 4.06
CA GLN A 143 -22.33 -0.62 3.69
C GLN A 143 -23.13 -1.51 4.66
N ASN A 144 -22.51 -1.97 5.76
CA ASN A 144 -23.03 -2.95 6.72
C ASN A 144 -23.32 -4.34 6.11
N ASN A 145 -22.76 -4.65 4.95
CA ASN A 145 -22.83 -5.96 4.31
C ASN A 145 -21.69 -6.86 4.84
N PHE A 146 -21.79 -7.22 6.12
CA PHE A 146 -20.69 -7.88 6.84
C PHE A 146 -20.36 -9.28 6.30
N GLU A 147 -21.33 -10.02 5.79
CA GLU A 147 -21.14 -11.34 5.18
C GLU A 147 -20.29 -11.25 3.90
N GLU A 148 -20.62 -10.32 3.01
CA GLU A 148 -19.84 -10.11 1.78
C GLU A 148 -18.45 -9.53 2.07
N ALA A 149 -18.32 -8.70 3.11
CA ALA A 149 -17.03 -8.24 3.58
C ALA A 149 -16.14 -9.40 4.03
N LEU A 150 -16.70 -10.31 4.86
CA LEU A 150 -15.98 -11.50 5.33
C LEU A 150 -15.57 -12.41 4.18
N LYS A 151 -16.43 -12.60 3.17
CA LYS A 151 -16.14 -13.40 2.00
C LYS A 151 -14.97 -12.81 1.18
N SER A 152 -14.99 -11.52 0.90
CA SER A 152 -13.90 -10.85 0.19
C SER A 152 -12.59 -10.93 0.96
N TRP A 153 -12.62 -10.67 2.27
CA TRP A 153 -11.42 -10.74 3.13
C TRP A 153 -10.91 -12.16 3.34
N SER A 154 -11.76 -13.19 3.33
CA SER A 154 -11.29 -14.58 3.41
C SER A 154 -10.48 -14.97 2.17
N ILE A 155 -10.95 -14.60 0.98
CA ILE A 155 -10.21 -14.84 -0.26
C ILE A 155 -8.88 -14.06 -0.25
N ALA A 156 -8.90 -12.80 0.20
CA ALA A 156 -7.68 -12.01 0.35
C ALA A 156 -6.68 -12.67 1.31
N LEU A 157 -7.15 -13.16 2.47
CA LEU A 157 -6.33 -13.82 3.48
C LEU A 157 -5.67 -15.10 2.95
N GLU A 158 -6.41 -15.91 2.21
CA GLU A 158 -5.92 -17.14 1.59
C GLU A 158 -4.81 -16.87 0.55
N ASN A 159 -4.94 -15.79 -0.21
CA ASN A 159 -3.99 -15.45 -1.29
C ASN A 159 -2.87 -14.51 -0.87
N SER A 160 -2.96 -13.87 0.31
CA SER A 160 -1.91 -12.98 0.78
C SER A 160 -0.65 -13.75 1.18
N THR A 161 0.51 -13.27 0.76
CA THR A 161 1.84 -13.76 1.17
C THR A 161 2.48 -12.89 2.25
N ASN A 162 1.86 -11.74 2.56
CA ASN A 162 2.37 -10.76 3.50
C ASN A 162 1.74 -10.94 4.89
N ASN A 163 2.56 -11.28 5.89
CA ASN A 163 2.07 -11.50 7.25
C ASN A 163 1.38 -10.28 7.86
N LYS A 164 1.88 -9.07 7.60
CA LYS A 164 1.26 -7.85 8.12
C LYS A 164 -0.12 -7.59 7.50
N GLU A 165 -0.27 -7.90 6.22
CA GLU A 165 -1.57 -7.84 5.54
C GLU A 165 -2.54 -8.87 6.12
N LYS A 166 -2.09 -10.12 6.35
CA LYS A 166 -2.89 -11.16 7.01
C LYS A 166 -3.39 -10.74 8.38
N GLU A 167 -2.52 -10.17 9.20
CA GLU A 167 -2.90 -9.65 10.53
C GLU A 167 -3.99 -8.58 10.42
N SER A 168 -3.84 -7.64 9.49
CA SER A 168 -4.83 -6.58 9.25
C SER A 168 -6.18 -7.15 8.81
N LEU A 169 -6.17 -8.13 7.90
CA LEU A 169 -7.38 -8.82 7.44
C LEU A 169 -8.08 -9.57 8.59
N ILE A 170 -7.34 -10.27 9.42
CA ILE A 170 -7.90 -10.98 10.59
C ILE A 170 -8.57 -10.00 11.54
N ILE A 171 -7.97 -8.83 11.79
CA ILE A 171 -8.56 -7.79 12.64
C ILE A 171 -9.86 -7.28 12.02
N ALA A 172 -9.88 -6.98 10.72
CA ALA A 172 -11.07 -6.51 10.00
C ALA A 172 -12.20 -7.56 10.03
N MET A 173 -11.87 -8.83 9.79
CA MET A 173 -12.83 -9.94 9.85
C MET A 173 -13.43 -10.11 11.26
N ASN A 174 -12.63 -10.00 12.30
CA ASN A 174 -13.12 -10.08 13.68
C ASN A 174 -14.09 -8.93 14.00
N LEU A 175 -13.86 -7.72 13.47
CA LEU A 175 -14.79 -6.61 13.61
C LEU A 175 -16.12 -6.89 12.89
N ALA A 176 -16.09 -7.44 11.67
CA ALA A 176 -17.30 -7.81 10.94
C ALA A 176 -18.09 -8.90 11.67
N LEU A 177 -17.41 -9.96 12.16
CA LEU A 177 -18.03 -11.02 12.94
C LEU A 177 -18.71 -10.49 14.22
N LYS A 178 -18.09 -9.53 14.90
CA LYS A 178 -18.70 -8.87 16.07
C LYS A 178 -19.95 -8.09 15.70
N LYS A 179 -19.98 -7.44 14.52
CA LYS A 179 -21.14 -6.69 14.03
C LYS A 179 -22.31 -7.61 13.63
N LEU A 180 -22.03 -8.79 13.10
CA LEU A 180 -23.05 -9.79 12.77
C LEU A 180 -23.74 -10.41 13.98
N LYS A 181 -23.10 -10.37 15.16
CA LYS A 181 -23.65 -10.95 16.40
C LYS A 181 -24.50 -9.98 17.23
N ASN A 182 -24.44 -8.69 16.89
CA ASN A 182 -25.17 -7.62 17.58
C ASN A 182 -26.37 -7.15 16.76
#